data_d58e3eb6e31dda29a512bc8c68c94c33
#
_entry.id   d58e3eb6e31dda29a512bc8c68c94c33
#
_cell.length_a   1.000
_cell.length_b   1.000
_cell.length_c   1.000
_cell.angle_alpha   90.00
_cell.angle_beta   90.00
_cell.angle_gamma   90.00
#
_symmetry.space_group_name_H-M   'P 1'
#
loop_
_entity.id
_entity.type
_entity.pdbx_description
1 polymer ?
#
loop_
_entity_poly.entity_id
_entity_poly.type
_entity_poly.pdbx_seq_one_letter_code
_entity_poly.pdbx_strand_id
1 'polypeptide(L)'
;MKWWWLVLVAPALLVPALGVVAFSVLAGGQAQEKATRPASSEFPEFVYYSAKSESGYSLAVENQELFAQMPCYCGCGAMPEEPHRNLLDCFINADGTFDPHASGCEVCVDIAVDVVAWQAEGNGPEQIRTLVDAKYQSFGPSTSR
;
A
#
# COMPACT_ATOMS: atom_id res chain seq x y z
N MET A 1 14.89 -60.40 32.87
CA MET A 1 15.96 -60.27 33.90
C MET A 1 16.14 -58.78 34.11
N LYS A 2 15.53 -58.22 35.15
CA LYS A 2 16.12 -57.90 36.46
C LYS A 2 17.21 -56.87 36.25
N TRP A 3 17.17 -55.69 36.80
CA TRP A 3 16.92 -55.14 38.12
C TRP A 3 17.55 -53.75 38.10
N TRP A 4 17.09 -52.76 38.63
CA TRP A 4 16.77 -52.27 40.00
C TRP A 4 17.33 -50.85 40.15
N TRP A 5 16.44 -49.96 40.61
CA TRP A 5 16.50 -49.17 41.86
C TRP A 5 17.71 -48.20 41.94
N LEU A 6 17.57 -46.93 42.25
CA LEU A 6 17.12 -46.25 43.48
C LEU A 6 17.08 -44.74 43.19
N VAL A 7 16.00 -44.05 43.42
CA VAL A 7 15.66 -43.10 44.49
C VAL A 7 16.87 -42.48 45.20
N LEU A 8 16.97 -41.18 45.20
CA LEU A 8 17.29 -40.30 46.31
C LEU A 8 17.23 -38.82 45.93
N VAL A 9 16.17 -38.18 46.45
CA VAL A 9 16.21 -37.09 47.44
C VAL A 9 16.81 -35.77 46.96
N ALA A 10 15.91 -34.80 46.92
CA ALA A 10 16.15 -33.37 46.86
C ALA A 10 16.99 -32.88 48.07
N PRO A 11 17.61 -31.74 47.91
CA PRO A 11 17.27 -30.69 48.80
C PRO A 11 16.86 -29.40 48.12
N ALA A 12 15.82 -28.81 48.64
CA ALA A 12 15.44 -27.45 48.48
C ALA A 12 16.58 -26.52 48.83
N LEU A 13 16.97 -25.64 47.93
CA LEU A 13 17.77 -24.49 48.27
C LEU A 13 17.09 -23.23 47.74
N LEU A 14 16.66 -22.45 48.68
CA LEU A 14 16.33 -21.04 48.75
C LEU A 14 16.87 -20.24 47.56
N VAL A 15 15.99 -19.70 46.78
CA VAL A 15 16.29 -18.62 45.87
C VAL A 15 16.08 -17.29 46.61
N PRO A 16 17.09 -16.45 46.74
CA PRO A 16 16.89 -15.09 47.21
C PRO A 16 16.21 -14.26 46.12
N ALA A 17 15.11 -13.69 46.47
CA ALA A 17 14.47 -12.61 45.73
C ALA A 17 15.40 -11.40 45.70
N LEU A 18 15.86 -11.01 44.52
CA LEU A 18 16.39 -9.66 44.30
C LEU A 18 16.47 -9.37 42.78
N GLY A 19 15.81 -8.31 42.37
CA GLY A 19 16.09 -7.65 41.12
C GLY A 19 15.02 -7.78 40.04
N VAL A 20 13.81 -7.26 40.28
CA VAL A 20 12.93 -6.81 39.23
C VAL A 20 13.56 -5.56 38.62
N VAL A 21 14.44 -5.76 37.63
CA VAL A 21 14.82 -4.68 36.75
C VAL A 21 13.63 -4.45 35.82
N ALA A 22 12.82 -3.43 36.16
CA ALA A 22 11.79 -2.92 35.27
C ALA A 22 12.51 -2.37 34.01
N PHE A 23 12.63 -3.21 32.99
CA PHE A 23 13.01 -2.76 31.66
C PHE A 23 11.78 -2.01 31.10
N SER A 24 11.74 -0.72 31.39
CA SER A 24 10.81 0.19 30.74
C SER A 24 11.21 0.24 29.27
N VAL A 25 10.61 -0.63 28.47
CA VAL A 25 10.59 -0.48 27.02
C VAL A 25 9.79 0.81 26.77
N LEU A 26 10.51 1.90 26.55
CA LEU A 26 9.96 3.07 25.90
C LEU A 26 9.54 2.58 24.49
N ALA A 27 8.31 2.14 24.39
CA ALA A 27 7.61 2.02 23.14
C ALA A 27 7.54 3.44 22.57
N GLY A 28 8.58 3.81 21.84
CA GLY A 28 8.54 4.92 20.93
C GLY A 28 7.49 4.59 19.88
N GLY A 29 6.24 4.88 20.18
CA GLY A 29 5.17 4.93 19.21
C GLY A 29 5.59 5.96 18.18
N GLN A 30 6.14 5.48 17.07
CA GLN A 30 6.17 6.27 15.87
C GLN A 30 4.69 6.45 15.51
N ALA A 31 4.18 7.63 15.85
CA ALA A 31 2.94 8.11 15.30
C ALA A 31 3.18 8.14 13.79
N GLN A 32 2.74 7.08 13.14
CA GLN A 32 2.61 7.03 11.69
C GLN A 32 1.63 8.14 11.39
N GLU A 33 2.15 9.24 10.90
CA GLU A 33 1.37 10.37 10.41
C GLU A 33 0.47 9.79 9.32
N LYS A 34 -0.74 9.47 9.75
CA LYS A 34 -1.80 8.95 8.90
C LYS A 34 -2.08 10.07 7.90
N ALA A 35 -1.54 9.93 6.69
CA ALA A 35 -1.87 10.79 5.59
C ALA A 35 -3.38 10.99 5.62
N THR A 36 -3.81 12.23 5.77
CA THR A 36 -5.22 12.58 5.95
C THR A 36 -5.92 12.17 4.67
N ARG A 37 -6.60 11.03 4.72
CA ARG A 37 -7.44 10.53 3.64
C ARG A 37 -8.41 11.65 3.28
N PRO A 38 -8.42 12.15 2.03
CA PRO A 38 -9.50 13.04 1.63
C PRO A 38 -10.81 12.32 1.86
N ALA A 39 -11.66 12.89 2.69
CA ALA A 39 -12.98 12.32 2.94
C ALA A 39 -13.74 12.35 1.61
N SER A 40 -14.28 11.22 1.20
CA SER A 40 -15.05 11.01 -0.03
C SER A 40 -16.38 11.79 -0.07
N SER A 41 -16.48 12.92 0.64
CA SER A 41 -17.74 13.63 0.79
C SER A 41 -18.09 14.51 -0.40
N GLU A 42 -17.12 14.89 -1.24
CA GLU A 42 -17.43 15.64 -2.46
C GLU A 42 -16.20 15.65 -3.37
N PHE A 43 -16.25 14.87 -4.44
CA PHE A 43 -15.25 14.94 -5.49
C PHE A 43 -15.37 16.25 -6.27
N PRO A 44 -14.26 16.79 -6.83
CA PRO A 44 -14.32 17.86 -7.82
C PRO A 44 -15.15 17.47 -9.06
N GLU A 45 -15.73 18.46 -9.72
CA GLU A 45 -16.64 18.27 -10.87
C GLU A 45 -16.02 17.38 -11.97
N PHE A 46 -14.72 17.52 -12.23
CA PHE A 46 -14.05 16.75 -13.29
C PHE A 46 -14.05 15.23 -13.02
N VAL A 47 -14.16 14.79 -11.76
CA VAL A 47 -14.25 13.36 -11.43
C VAL A 47 -15.50 12.73 -12.01
N TYR A 48 -16.59 13.50 -12.09
CA TYR A 48 -17.86 13.03 -12.63
C TYR A 48 -17.96 13.12 -14.17
N TYR A 49 -16.83 13.33 -14.86
CA TYR A 49 -16.78 13.35 -16.32
C TYR A 49 -17.38 12.08 -16.95
N SER A 50 -17.19 10.94 -16.32
CA SER A 50 -17.81 9.66 -16.67
C SER A 50 -17.94 8.76 -15.44
N ALA A 51 -18.83 7.76 -15.48
CA ALA A 51 -18.92 6.74 -14.45
C ALA A 51 -17.62 5.96 -14.28
N LYS A 52 -16.84 5.79 -15.35
CA LYS A 52 -15.52 5.16 -15.32
C LYS A 52 -14.51 6.02 -14.56
N SER A 53 -14.50 7.33 -14.81
CA SER A 53 -13.69 8.31 -14.09
C SER A 53 -14.02 8.27 -12.59
N GLU A 54 -15.26 8.43 -12.21
CA GLU A 54 -15.71 8.40 -10.81
C GLU A 54 -15.26 7.10 -10.10
N SER A 55 -15.39 5.95 -10.77
CA SER A 55 -14.91 4.68 -10.26
C SER A 55 -13.40 4.69 -10.02
N GLY A 56 -12.61 5.20 -10.96
CA GLY A 56 -11.14 5.28 -10.84
C GLY A 56 -10.69 6.11 -9.64
N TYR A 57 -11.28 7.30 -9.44
CA TYR A 57 -10.97 8.15 -8.28
C TYR A 57 -11.40 7.51 -6.96
N SER A 58 -12.56 6.85 -6.92
CA SER A 58 -13.02 6.12 -5.74
C SER A 58 -12.01 5.02 -5.35
N LEU A 59 -11.57 4.22 -6.33
CA LEU A 59 -10.54 3.20 -6.12
C LEU A 59 -9.22 3.80 -5.66
N ALA A 60 -8.82 4.96 -6.19
CA ALA A 60 -7.59 5.63 -5.79
C ALA A 60 -7.64 6.11 -4.33
N VAL A 61 -8.77 6.66 -3.87
CA VAL A 61 -8.96 7.06 -2.47
C VAL A 61 -8.86 5.86 -1.52
N GLU A 62 -9.41 4.72 -1.91
CA GLU A 62 -9.43 3.52 -1.08
C GLU A 62 -8.11 2.75 -1.07
N ASN A 63 -7.29 2.86 -2.13
CA ASN A 63 -6.12 2.02 -2.35
C ASN A 63 -4.82 2.82 -2.54
N GLN A 64 -4.65 3.96 -1.85
CA GLN A 64 -3.53 4.88 -2.04
C GLN A 64 -2.17 4.21 -1.92
N GLU A 65 -1.94 3.40 -0.87
CA GLU A 65 -0.66 2.73 -0.65
C GLU A 65 -0.30 1.75 -1.77
N LEU A 66 -1.29 1.05 -2.29
CA LEU A 66 -1.08 0.12 -3.40
C LEU A 66 -0.80 0.89 -4.69
N PHE A 67 -1.58 1.93 -5.00
CA PHE A 67 -1.41 2.72 -6.23
C PHE A 67 -0.08 3.49 -6.25
N ALA A 68 0.43 3.92 -5.10
CA ALA A 68 1.75 4.54 -5.00
C ALA A 68 2.90 3.59 -5.38
N GLN A 69 2.67 2.28 -5.35
CA GLN A 69 3.64 1.26 -5.73
C GLN A 69 3.49 0.80 -7.19
N MET A 70 2.43 1.21 -7.88
CA MET A 70 2.12 0.74 -9.23
C MET A 70 2.60 1.73 -10.31
N PRO A 71 3.13 1.25 -11.44
CA PRO A 71 3.42 2.09 -12.57
C PRO A 71 2.13 2.48 -13.30
N CYS A 72 2.18 3.62 -14.00
CA CYS A 72 1.22 3.96 -15.05
C CYS A 72 1.91 4.04 -16.39
N TYR A 73 1.21 3.69 -17.44
CA TYR A 73 1.72 3.61 -18.81
C TYR A 73 1.03 4.59 -19.77
N CYS A 74 0.40 5.63 -19.25
CA CYS A 74 -0.28 6.66 -20.05
C CYS A 74 0.67 7.69 -20.68
N GLY A 75 1.98 7.61 -20.37
CA GLY A 75 2.98 8.56 -20.88
C GLY A 75 3.17 9.80 -20.04
N CYS A 76 2.35 10.04 -19.01
CA CYS A 76 2.44 11.24 -18.16
C CYS A 76 3.76 11.34 -17.35
N GLY A 77 4.43 10.23 -17.08
CA GLY A 77 5.76 10.23 -16.44
C GLY A 77 6.85 10.90 -17.26
N ALA A 78 6.62 11.13 -18.56
CA ALA A 78 7.52 11.83 -19.46
C ALA A 78 7.20 13.33 -19.59
N MET A 79 6.18 13.85 -18.89
CA MET A 79 5.81 15.26 -18.93
C MET A 79 6.85 16.08 -18.15
N PRO A 80 7.44 17.13 -18.73
CA PRO A 80 8.57 17.83 -18.11
C PRO A 80 8.17 18.72 -16.94
N GLU A 81 6.94 19.18 -16.88
CA GLU A 81 6.51 20.20 -15.91
C GLU A 81 5.94 19.57 -14.63
N GLU A 82 5.16 18.49 -14.74
CA GLU A 82 4.58 17.77 -13.60
C GLU A 82 4.59 16.26 -13.86
N PRO A 83 5.73 15.60 -13.70
CA PRO A 83 5.84 14.18 -13.99
C PRO A 83 5.15 13.35 -12.91
N HIS A 84 4.15 12.57 -13.29
CA HIS A 84 3.59 11.57 -12.39
C HIS A 84 4.59 10.44 -12.15
N ARG A 85 4.81 10.07 -10.90
CA ARG A 85 5.82 9.10 -10.50
C ARG A 85 5.27 7.68 -10.42
N ASN A 86 3.95 7.54 -10.26
CA ASN A 86 3.25 6.29 -10.07
C ASN A 86 1.77 6.45 -10.46
N LEU A 87 1.00 5.38 -10.34
CA LEU A 87 -0.42 5.37 -10.65
C LEU A 87 -1.23 6.32 -9.74
N LEU A 88 -0.87 6.45 -8.47
CA LEU A 88 -1.59 7.33 -7.53
C LEU A 88 -1.54 8.78 -7.99
N ASP A 89 -0.38 9.25 -8.44
CA ASP A 89 -0.18 10.64 -8.88
C ASP A 89 -1.11 11.01 -10.06
N CYS A 90 -1.64 10.04 -10.81
CA CYS A 90 -2.64 10.31 -11.86
C CYS A 90 -4.01 10.73 -11.32
N PHE A 91 -4.30 10.48 -10.05
CA PHE A 91 -5.58 10.73 -9.38
C PHE A 91 -5.47 11.73 -8.23
N ILE A 92 -4.37 11.66 -7.47
CA ILE A 92 -4.18 12.41 -6.22
C ILE A 92 -2.75 12.93 -6.19
N ASN A 93 -2.62 14.25 -6.11
CA ASN A 93 -1.36 14.97 -5.99
C ASN A 93 -0.67 14.71 -4.64
N ALA A 94 0.62 15.00 -4.55
CA ALA A 94 1.39 14.82 -3.31
C ALA A 94 0.88 15.68 -2.13
N ASP A 95 0.17 16.77 -2.40
CA ASP A 95 -0.46 17.62 -1.38
C ASP A 95 -1.86 17.11 -0.94
N GLY A 96 -2.32 16.01 -1.51
CA GLY A 96 -3.63 15.40 -1.22
C GLY A 96 -4.79 15.97 -2.02
N THR A 97 -4.57 16.92 -2.93
CA THR A 97 -5.60 17.40 -3.85
C THR A 97 -5.82 16.40 -4.98
N PHE A 98 -7.00 16.42 -5.60
CA PHE A 98 -7.27 15.56 -6.76
C PHE A 98 -6.63 16.13 -8.02
N ASP A 99 -5.94 15.28 -8.76
CA ASP A 99 -5.38 15.59 -10.07
C ASP A 99 -6.43 15.34 -11.15
N PRO A 100 -6.68 16.26 -12.11
CA PRO A 100 -7.69 16.05 -13.15
C PRO A 100 -7.27 15.07 -14.24
N HIS A 101 -6.01 14.64 -14.30
CA HIS A 101 -5.45 13.85 -15.40
C HIS A 101 -6.26 12.57 -15.68
N ALA A 102 -6.54 11.78 -14.63
CA ALA A 102 -7.21 10.50 -14.80
C ALA A 102 -8.68 10.64 -15.26
N SER A 103 -9.32 11.82 -15.11
CA SER A 103 -10.68 12.01 -15.57
C SER A 103 -10.83 11.87 -17.09
N GLY A 104 -9.77 12.22 -17.84
CA GLY A 104 -9.68 12.10 -19.29
C GLY A 104 -8.79 10.94 -19.78
N CYS A 105 -8.18 10.18 -18.90
CA CYS A 105 -7.22 9.12 -19.26
C CYS A 105 -7.75 7.73 -18.94
N GLU A 106 -8.28 7.03 -19.94
CA GLU A 106 -8.79 5.67 -19.75
C GLU A 106 -7.72 4.68 -19.30
N VAL A 107 -6.47 4.83 -19.74
CA VAL A 107 -5.36 3.95 -19.36
C VAL A 107 -5.13 3.97 -17.86
N CYS A 108 -5.15 5.16 -17.22
CA CYS A 108 -4.99 5.28 -15.77
C CYS A 108 -6.11 4.54 -15.03
N VAL A 109 -7.36 4.73 -15.49
CA VAL A 109 -8.53 4.10 -14.85
C VAL A 109 -8.52 2.58 -15.06
N ASP A 110 -8.17 2.10 -16.26
CA ASP A 110 -8.09 0.67 -16.54
C ASP A 110 -7.02 -0.01 -15.67
N ILE A 111 -5.86 0.61 -15.50
CA ILE A 111 -4.83 0.09 -14.59
C ILE A 111 -5.37 0.06 -13.15
N ALA A 112 -6.05 1.12 -12.70
CA ALA A 112 -6.62 1.18 -11.35
C ALA A 112 -7.62 0.03 -11.09
N VAL A 113 -8.51 -0.23 -12.03
CA VAL A 113 -9.48 -1.33 -11.94
C VAL A 113 -8.79 -2.69 -11.88
N ASP A 114 -7.83 -2.94 -12.77
CA ASP A 114 -7.11 -4.20 -12.83
C ASP A 114 -6.27 -4.45 -11.57
N VAL A 115 -5.58 -3.42 -11.05
CA VAL A 115 -4.77 -3.51 -9.83
C VAL A 115 -5.62 -3.98 -8.65
N VAL A 116 -6.81 -3.40 -8.48
CA VAL A 116 -7.72 -3.80 -7.39
C VAL A 116 -8.30 -5.20 -7.63
N ALA A 117 -8.61 -5.54 -8.88
CA ALA A 117 -9.09 -6.88 -9.22
C ALA A 117 -8.03 -7.95 -8.91
N TRP A 118 -6.78 -7.74 -9.30
CA TRP A 118 -5.69 -8.67 -9.02
C TRP A 118 -5.36 -8.75 -7.51
N GLN A 119 -5.49 -7.65 -6.78
CA GLN A 119 -5.36 -7.68 -5.32
C GLN A 119 -6.46 -8.57 -4.69
N ALA A 120 -7.69 -8.45 -5.17
CA ALA A 120 -8.81 -9.28 -4.70
C ALA A 120 -8.63 -10.77 -5.01
N GLU A 121 -7.88 -11.10 -6.07
CA GLU A 121 -7.46 -12.46 -6.41
C GLU A 121 -6.33 -13.00 -5.51
N GLY A 122 -5.80 -12.18 -4.60
CA GLY A 122 -4.76 -12.55 -3.65
C GLY A 122 -3.33 -12.31 -4.13
N ASN A 123 -3.14 -11.58 -5.24
CA ASN A 123 -1.80 -11.21 -5.70
C ASN A 123 -1.18 -10.14 -4.78
N GLY A 124 0.10 -10.29 -4.45
CA GLY A 124 0.87 -9.28 -3.74
C GLY A 124 1.33 -8.13 -4.66
N PRO A 125 1.79 -6.99 -4.10
CA PRO A 125 2.14 -5.80 -4.88
C PRO A 125 3.16 -6.07 -6.00
N GLU A 126 4.18 -6.88 -5.77
CA GLU A 126 5.20 -7.23 -6.78
C GLU A 126 4.62 -8.04 -7.94
N GLN A 127 3.68 -8.95 -7.64
CA GLN A 127 2.98 -9.73 -8.67
C GLN A 127 2.07 -8.83 -9.49
N ILE A 128 1.33 -7.94 -8.83
CA ILE A 128 0.45 -6.96 -9.48
C ILE A 128 1.26 -6.04 -10.39
N ARG A 129 2.41 -5.53 -9.93
CA ARG A 129 3.32 -4.74 -10.77
C ARG A 129 3.71 -5.49 -12.05
N THR A 130 4.09 -6.75 -11.91
CA THR A 130 4.44 -7.59 -13.07
C THR A 130 3.27 -7.74 -14.05
N LEU A 131 2.04 -7.88 -13.54
CA LEU A 131 0.84 -7.96 -14.36
C LEU A 131 0.54 -6.64 -15.08
N VAL A 132 0.70 -5.50 -14.38
CA VAL A 132 0.57 -4.16 -14.97
C VAL A 132 1.58 -3.98 -16.11
N ASP A 133 2.87 -4.30 -15.86
CA ASP A 133 3.92 -4.21 -16.88
C ASP A 133 3.58 -5.05 -18.08
N ALA A 134 3.20 -6.32 -17.87
CA ALA A 134 2.87 -7.24 -18.96
C ALA A 134 1.69 -6.75 -19.81
N LYS A 135 0.68 -6.15 -19.20
CA LYS A 135 -0.55 -5.73 -19.91
C LYS A 135 -0.41 -4.35 -20.56
N TYR A 136 0.30 -3.41 -19.92
CA TYR A 136 0.22 -1.99 -20.27
C TYR A 136 1.49 -1.39 -20.87
N GLN A 137 2.64 -2.09 -20.87
CA GLN A 137 3.92 -1.55 -21.38
C GLN A 137 3.88 -1.08 -22.85
N SER A 138 2.92 -1.52 -23.65
CA SER A 138 2.78 -1.11 -25.04
C SER A 138 2.04 0.23 -25.24
N PHE A 139 1.41 0.78 -24.19
CA PHE A 139 0.65 2.03 -24.26
C PHE A 139 1.56 3.26 -24.20
N GLY A 140 2.67 3.19 -23.45
CA GLY A 140 3.61 4.29 -23.32
C GLY A 140 4.75 3.97 -22.36
N PRO A 141 5.64 4.95 -22.08
CA PRO A 141 6.68 4.80 -21.09
C PRO A 141 6.09 4.70 -19.68
N SER A 142 6.71 3.87 -18.83
CA SER A 142 6.34 3.73 -17.42
C SER A 142 6.58 5.02 -16.62
N THR A 143 5.68 5.35 -15.70
CA THR A 143 5.89 6.42 -14.72
C THR A 143 6.95 6.07 -13.67
N SER A 144 7.07 4.79 -13.28
CA SER A 144 8.09 4.33 -12.35
C SER A 144 9.37 3.93 -13.08
N ARG A 145 10.49 4.45 -12.62
CA ARG A 145 11.83 4.06 -13.05
C ARG A 145 12.51 3.24 -11.95
#